data_99099b68c667286636e8f068a62143da
#
_entry.id   99099b68c667286636e8f068a62143da
#
_cell.length_a   1.000
_cell.length_b   1.000
_cell.length_c   1.000
_cell.angle_alpha   90.00
_cell.angle_beta   90.00
_cell.angle_gamma   90.00
#
_symmetry.space_group_name_H-M   'P 1'
#
loop_
_entity.id
_entity.type
_entity.pdbx_description
1 polymer ?
#
loop_
_entity_poly.entity_id
_entity_poly.type
_entity_poly.pdbx_seq_one_letter_code
_entity_poly.pdbx_strand_id
1 'polypeptide(L)'
;MKPTFLKNPKTDTYKNFKNLVLGGDFPWFRVEHTAYEDHQEGHEDFPFLSHKFLTRPLDSCLYSKVNSQYVEHMQEVFREIVLDNDIDPQVIYRMNANAVHPTENNLPSPVHVDHNFPHNNMIIYLTDTQGGSTMVEGKEYMAQEDDVLIFDGKPHCARPPRKDVRIVLVITFLL
;
A
#
# COMPACT_ATOMS: atom_id res chain seq x y z
N MET A 1 -12.74 -11.15 3.83
CA MET A 1 -13.04 -10.84 2.39
C MET A 1 -12.02 -11.58 1.53
N LYS A 2 -12.44 -12.14 0.39
CA LYS A 2 -11.51 -12.72 -0.59
C LYS A 2 -10.85 -11.59 -1.39
N PRO A 3 -9.54 -11.65 -1.68
CA PRO A 3 -8.88 -10.64 -2.49
C PRO A 3 -9.57 -10.45 -3.84
N THR A 4 -9.89 -9.20 -4.17
CA THR A 4 -10.69 -8.83 -5.34
C THR A 4 -10.16 -7.52 -5.93
N PHE A 5 -10.14 -7.42 -7.26
CA PHE A 5 -9.88 -6.15 -7.93
C PHE A 5 -11.15 -5.31 -8.00
N LEU A 6 -11.01 -4.05 -7.62
CA LEU A 6 -12.06 -3.04 -7.66
C LEU A 6 -11.94 -2.20 -8.94
N LYS A 7 -13.01 -1.52 -9.29
CA LYS A 7 -12.99 -0.51 -10.33
C LYS A 7 -12.27 0.74 -9.82
N ASN A 8 -11.34 1.27 -10.61
CA ASN A 8 -10.76 2.58 -10.41
C ASN A 8 -11.46 3.59 -11.34
N PRO A 9 -12.15 4.62 -10.82
CA PRO A 9 -12.86 5.59 -11.67
C PRO A 9 -11.93 6.48 -12.49
N LYS A 10 -10.63 6.52 -12.16
CA LYS A 10 -9.59 7.28 -12.86
C LYS A 10 -9.98 8.75 -13.09
N THR A 11 -10.54 9.35 -12.05
CA THR A 11 -10.97 10.75 -12.04
C THR A 11 -9.81 11.70 -12.24
N ASP A 12 -10.07 12.98 -12.43
CA ASP A 12 -9.01 13.99 -12.49
C ASP A 12 -8.31 14.15 -11.14
N THR A 13 -9.04 14.00 -10.02
CA THR A 13 -8.45 13.94 -8.65
C THR A 13 -7.41 12.82 -8.57
N TYR A 14 -7.76 11.61 -8.96
CA TYR A 14 -6.86 10.47 -9.00
C TYR A 14 -5.63 10.73 -9.88
N LYS A 15 -5.84 11.21 -11.12
CA LYS A 15 -4.75 11.47 -12.07
C LYS A 15 -3.79 12.56 -11.56
N ASN A 16 -4.33 13.64 -11.00
CA ASN A 16 -3.53 14.72 -10.44
C ASN A 16 -2.71 14.25 -9.25
N PHE A 17 -3.30 13.45 -8.35
CA PHE A 17 -2.59 12.89 -7.21
C PHE A 17 -1.54 11.86 -7.63
N LYS A 18 -1.84 11.00 -8.60
CA LYS A 18 -0.88 10.08 -9.21
C LYS A 18 0.32 10.83 -9.77
N ASN A 19 0.10 11.89 -10.56
CA ASN A 19 1.16 12.72 -11.13
C ASN A 19 2.00 13.39 -10.04
N LEU A 20 1.38 13.85 -8.95
CA LEU A 20 2.10 14.39 -7.79
C LEU A 20 3.03 13.34 -7.17
N VAL A 21 2.53 12.12 -6.90
CA VAL A 21 3.30 11.04 -6.28
C VAL A 21 4.43 10.54 -7.18
N LEU A 22 4.21 10.50 -8.50
CA LEU A 22 5.22 10.11 -9.48
C LEU A 22 6.20 11.23 -9.84
N GLY A 23 5.92 12.46 -9.41
CA GLY A 23 6.75 13.63 -9.67
C GLY A 23 8.07 13.61 -8.92
N GLY A 24 9.08 14.28 -9.48
CA GLY A 24 10.44 14.32 -8.92
C GLY A 24 10.57 15.05 -7.57
N ASP A 25 9.59 15.90 -7.23
CA ASP A 25 9.58 16.67 -5.97
C ASP A 25 8.79 15.99 -4.85
N PHE A 26 8.23 14.77 -5.10
CA PHE A 26 7.50 14.06 -4.06
C PHE A 26 8.46 13.50 -3.01
N PRO A 27 8.24 13.78 -1.70
CA PRO A 27 9.18 13.41 -0.65
C PRO A 27 9.09 11.92 -0.32
N TRP A 28 10.15 11.18 -0.60
CA TRP A 28 10.32 9.79 -0.25
C TRP A 28 11.28 9.61 0.92
N PHE A 29 10.96 8.70 1.82
CA PHE A 29 11.78 8.38 3.00
C PHE A 29 12.18 6.91 2.96
N ARG A 30 13.45 6.62 3.22
CA ARG A 30 13.96 5.25 3.26
C ARG A 30 13.44 4.51 4.49
N VAL A 31 12.96 3.30 4.28
CA VAL A 31 12.52 2.35 5.31
C VAL A 31 13.36 1.09 5.16
N GLU A 32 14.01 0.67 6.25
CA GLU A 32 14.93 -0.48 6.23
C GLU A 32 14.18 -1.81 6.30
N HIS A 33 13.04 -1.87 7.00
CA HIS A 33 12.32 -3.11 7.29
C HIS A 33 10.83 -2.98 7.00
N THR A 34 10.23 -4.04 6.44
CA THR A 34 8.79 -4.09 6.14
C THR A 34 7.94 -4.28 7.39
N ALA A 35 8.43 -4.99 8.40
CA ALA A 35 7.75 -5.25 9.66
C ALA A 35 8.69 -4.97 10.84
N TYR A 36 8.17 -4.35 11.90
CA TYR A 36 8.97 -3.95 13.07
C TYR A 36 9.28 -5.12 14.03
N GLU A 37 8.58 -6.26 13.94
CA GLU A 37 8.60 -7.28 14.97
C GLU A 37 9.15 -8.66 14.54
N ASP A 38 9.40 -8.90 13.27
CA ASP A 38 9.91 -10.18 12.80
C ASP A 38 11.33 -10.05 12.22
N HIS A 39 12.32 -9.90 13.09
CA HIS A 39 13.66 -10.35 12.78
C HIS A 39 13.67 -11.90 12.77
N GLN A 40 13.01 -12.51 11.79
CA GLN A 40 13.20 -13.92 11.53
C GLN A 40 14.61 -14.08 10.95
N GLU A 41 15.48 -14.81 11.66
CA GLU A 41 16.79 -15.20 11.16
C GLU A 41 16.65 -15.78 9.76
N GLY A 42 17.34 -15.17 8.78
CA GLY A 42 17.35 -15.61 7.38
C GLY A 42 16.52 -14.78 6.42
N HIS A 43 15.81 -13.73 6.85
CA HIS A 43 15.22 -12.75 5.96
C HIS A 43 16.18 -11.58 5.76
N GLU A 44 16.66 -11.44 4.53
CA GLU A 44 17.42 -10.27 4.10
C GLU A 44 16.58 -9.00 4.27
N ASP A 45 17.22 -7.90 4.62
CA ASP A 45 16.60 -6.58 4.64
C ASP A 45 15.91 -6.31 3.31
N PHE A 46 14.65 -5.89 3.37
CA PHE A 46 13.87 -5.50 2.20
C PHE A 46 13.65 -3.97 2.25
N PRO A 47 14.68 -3.18 1.93
CA PRO A 47 14.57 -1.73 1.99
C PRO A 47 13.67 -1.22 0.86
N PHE A 48 12.86 -0.23 1.17
CA PHE A 48 12.00 0.44 0.22
C PHE A 48 11.85 1.92 0.58
N LEU A 49 11.30 2.72 -0.31
CA LEU A 49 10.96 4.10 -0.01
C LEU A 49 9.47 4.20 0.36
N SER A 50 9.16 5.00 1.35
CA SER A 50 7.78 5.21 1.80
C SER A 50 7.52 6.68 2.09
N HIS A 51 6.28 7.11 1.82
CA HIS A 51 5.73 8.38 2.28
C HIS A 51 4.46 8.10 3.09
N LYS A 52 4.46 8.45 4.37
CA LYS A 52 3.32 8.23 5.27
C LYS A 52 2.43 9.46 5.26
N PHE A 53 1.19 9.33 4.75
CA PHE A 53 0.18 10.39 4.82
C PHE A 53 -0.52 10.38 6.16
N LEU A 54 -0.94 9.19 6.62
CA LEU A 54 -1.59 8.94 7.90
C LEU A 54 -0.88 7.77 8.58
N THR A 55 -0.34 7.99 9.78
CA THR A 55 0.33 6.93 10.53
C THR A 55 -0.69 6.01 11.20
N ARG A 56 -0.34 4.72 11.35
CA ARG A 56 -1.19 3.75 12.05
C ARG A 56 -1.31 4.09 13.54
N PRO A 57 -2.41 3.65 14.22
CA PRO A 57 -2.44 3.59 15.67
C PRO A 57 -1.30 2.71 16.19
N LEU A 58 -0.66 3.14 17.26
CA LEU A 58 0.38 2.41 17.98
C LEU A 58 -0.09 2.18 19.42
N ASP A 59 0.55 1.28 20.15
CA ASP A 59 0.24 1.00 21.56
C ASP A 59 0.27 2.26 22.44
N SER A 60 1.11 3.22 22.10
CA SER A 60 1.23 4.52 22.76
C SER A 60 0.22 5.57 22.25
N CYS A 61 -0.55 5.29 21.19
CA CYS A 61 -1.49 6.23 20.60
C CYS A 61 -2.63 5.48 19.89
N LEU A 62 -3.82 5.55 20.49
CA LEU A 62 -5.02 4.82 20.04
C LEU A 62 -5.65 5.35 18.76
N TYR A 63 -5.09 6.36 18.12
CA TYR A 63 -5.62 6.95 16.89
C TYR A 63 -4.53 7.21 15.86
N SER A 64 -4.94 7.24 14.61
CA SER A 64 -4.09 7.60 13.48
C SER A 64 -3.73 9.07 13.51
N LYS A 65 -2.49 9.42 13.16
CA LYS A 65 -2.03 10.81 13.11
C LYS A 65 -1.75 11.24 11.68
N VAL A 66 -2.18 12.45 11.34
CA VAL A 66 -1.78 13.12 10.09
C VAL A 66 -0.26 13.36 10.12
N ASN A 67 0.40 12.97 9.05
CA ASN A 67 1.86 13.05 8.93
C ASN A 67 2.32 13.79 7.67
N SER A 68 1.40 14.15 6.79
CA SER A 68 1.72 14.78 5.52
C SER A 68 0.66 15.81 5.12
N GLN A 69 1.10 16.89 4.52
CA GLN A 69 0.22 17.90 3.91
C GLN A 69 -0.62 17.35 2.75
N TYR A 70 -0.26 16.19 2.20
CA TYR A 70 -0.96 15.54 1.09
C TYR A 70 -2.04 14.56 1.56
N VAL A 71 -2.32 14.45 2.85
CA VAL A 71 -3.29 13.49 3.40
C VAL A 71 -4.69 13.68 2.83
N GLU A 72 -5.16 14.93 2.67
CA GLU A 72 -6.48 15.24 2.14
C GLU A 72 -6.63 14.77 0.69
N HIS A 73 -5.61 14.94 -0.15
CA HIS A 73 -5.62 14.44 -1.53
C HIS A 73 -5.71 12.91 -1.57
N MET A 74 -4.97 12.22 -0.69
CA MET A 74 -5.03 10.77 -0.59
C MET A 74 -6.39 10.28 -0.09
N GLN A 75 -7.00 10.97 0.87
CA GLN A 75 -8.34 10.67 1.37
C GLN A 75 -9.39 10.85 0.28
N GLU A 76 -9.26 11.89 -0.55
CA GLU A 76 -10.20 12.14 -1.64
C GLU A 76 -10.13 11.02 -2.71
N VAL A 77 -8.93 10.60 -3.10
CA VAL A 77 -8.75 9.45 -4.01
C VAL A 77 -9.38 8.19 -3.44
N PHE A 78 -9.14 7.90 -2.15
CA PHE A 78 -9.76 6.76 -1.47
C PHE A 78 -11.28 6.86 -1.47
N ARG A 79 -11.84 8.04 -1.13
CA ARG A 79 -13.28 8.30 -1.10
C ARG A 79 -13.94 8.05 -2.47
N GLU A 80 -13.33 8.51 -3.55
CA GLU A 80 -13.86 8.30 -4.90
C GLU A 80 -13.89 6.81 -5.29
N ILE A 81 -12.85 6.06 -4.94
CA ILE A 81 -12.78 4.63 -5.21
C ILE A 81 -13.83 3.86 -4.41
N VAL A 82 -13.97 4.12 -3.10
CA VAL A 82 -14.95 3.40 -2.27
C VAL A 82 -16.39 3.71 -2.68
N LEU A 83 -16.69 4.95 -3.05
CA LEU A 83 -18.01 5.34 -3.55
C LEU A 83 -18.35 4.65 -4.89
N ASP A 84 -17.40 4.56 -5.83
CA ASP A 84 -17.63 3.92 -7.14
C ASP A 84 -17.79 2.38 -7.04
N ASN A 85 -17.46 1.80 -5.88
CA ASN A 85 -17.57 0.37 -5.61
C ASN A 85 -18.56 0.01 -4.48
N ASP A 86 -19.42 0.94 -4.07
CA ASP A 86 -20.43 0.76 -3.01
C ASP A 86 -19.82 0.21 -1.69
N ILE A 87 -18.63 0.71 -1.34
CA ILE A 87 -17.93 0.36 -0.08
C ILE A 87 -18.12 1.48 0.93
N ASP A 88 -18.51 1.13 2.17
CA ASP A 88 -18.74 2.09 3.27
C ASP A 88 -17.73 1.90 4.41
N PRO A 89 -16.54 2.54 4.34
CA PRO A 89 -15.50 2.42 5.36
C PRO A 89 -15.90 3.20 6.63
N GLN A 90 -15.72 2.56 7.80
CA GLN A 90 -16.02 3.13 9.11
C GLN A 90 -14.85 3.96 9.65
N VAL A 91 -13.63 3.47 9.49
CA VAL A 91 -12.41 4.11 10.03
C VAL A 91 -11.24 3.88 9.09
N ILE A 92 -10.43 4.89 8.88
CA ILE A 92 -9.13 4.77 8.18
C ILE A 92 -8.02 4.71 9.23
N TYR A 93 -7.23 3.64 9.20
CA TYR A 93 -6.15 3.41 10.15
C TYR A 93 -4.79 3.92 9.67
N ARG A 94 -4.49 3.75 8.38
CA ARG A 94 -3.20 4.12 7.80
C ARG A 94 -3.34 4.45 6.33
N MET A 95 -2.53 5.42 5.86
CA MET A 95 -2.36 5.73 4.44
C MET A 95 -0.90 6.00 4.15
N ASN A 96 -0.33 5.32 3.16
CA ASN A 96 1.04 5.59 2.70
C ASN A 96 1.22 5.26 1.21
N ALA A 97 2.22 5.89 0.61
CA ALA A 97 2.78 5.46 -0.67
C ALA A 97 4.06 4.65 -0.40
N ASN A 98 4.27 3.58 -1.16
CA ASN A 98 5.48 2.77 -1.12
C ASN A 98 6.08 2.65 -2.52
N ALA A 99 7.39 2.83 -2.63
CA ALA A 99 8.15 2.62 -3.85
C ALA A 99 9.15 1.48 -3.61
N VAL A 100 8.95 0.37 -4.30
CA VAL A 100 9.75 -0.85 -4.21
C VAL A 100 10.61 -0.96 -5.46
N HIS A 101 11.92 -1.05 -5.26
CA HIS A 101 12.90 -1.22 -6.33
C HIS A 101 13.11 -2.70 -6.68
N PRO A 102 13.59 -3.01 -7.88
CA PRO A 102 14.07 -4.35 -8.22
C PRO A 102 15.15 -4.81 -7.25
N THR A 103 15.16 -6.10 -6.96
CA THR A 103 16.22 -6.76 -6.18
C THR A 103 16.87 -7.87 -7.02
N GLU A 104 18.15 -8.16 -6.79
CA GLU A 104 18.91 -9.15 -7.58
C GLU A 104 18.27 -10.54 -7.53
N ASN A 105 17.81 -10.96 -6.37
CA ASN A 105 17.25 -12.29 -6.14
C ASN A 105 15.74 -12.37 -6.39
N ASN A 106 15.05 -11.23 -6.52
CA ASN A 106 13.59 -11.15 -6.69
C ASN A 106 12.79 -11.93 -5.63
N LEU A 107 13.33 -12.05 -4.42
CA LEU A 107 12.64 -12.72 -3.31
C LEU A 107 11.52 -11.83 -2.76
N PRO A 108 10.38 -12.41 -2.36
CA PRO A 108 9.32 -11.65 -1.70
C PRO A 108 9.78 -11.04 -0.38
N SER A 109 9.18 -9.92 0.00
CA SER A 109 9.35 -9.36 1.34
C SER A 109 8.86 -10.35 2.42
N PRO A 110 9.25 -10.19 3.69
CA PRO A 110 8.70 -10.98 4.78
C PRO A 110 7.16 -10.94 4.80
N VAL A 111 6.54 -12.08 5.07
CA VAL A 111 5.08 -12.18 5.24
C VAL A 111 4.69 -11.49 6.54
N HIS A 112 3.70 -10.63 6.49
CA HIS A 112 3.24 -9.86 7.65
C HIS A 112 1.73 -9.60 7.60
N VAL A 113 1.21 -9.10 8.72
CA VAL A 113 -0.13 -8.55 8.86
C VAL A 113 0.02 -7.09 9.32
N ASP A 114 -0.74 -6.16 8.75
CA ASP A 114 -0.56 -4.74 9.04
C ASP A 114 -0.96 -4.32 10.47
N HIS A 115 -1.98 -4.98 11.04
CA HIS A 115 -2.49 -4.71 12.38
C HIS A 115 -2.90 -6.01 13.09
N ASN A 116 -2.81 -6.03 14.41
CA ASN A 116 -3.28 -7.13 15.26
C ASN A 116 -4.79 -7.08 15.58
N PHE A 117 -5.52 -6.20 14.92
CA PHE A 117 -6.98 -6.02 15.04
C PHE A 117 -7.65 -6.10 13.65
N PRO A 118 -8.99 -6.27 13.58
CA PRO A 118 -9.70 -6.37 12.30
C PRO A 118 -9.49 -5.15 11.42
N HIS A 119 -9.12 -5.39 10.17
CA HIS A 119 -8.92 -4.34 9.16
C HIS A 119 -9.03 -4.92 7.75
N ASN A 120 -9.14 -4.02 6.79
CA ASN A 120 -9.06 -4.29 5.36
C ASN A 120 -7.86 -3.55 4.78
N ASN A 121 -7.30 -4.10 3.73
CA ASN A 121 -6.22 -3.51 2.95
C ASN A 121 -6.75 -3.12 1.57
N MET A 122 -6.42 -1.92 1.12
CA MET A 122 -6.57 -1.50 -0.27
C MET A 122 -5.19 -1.11 -0.80
N ILE A 123 -4.83 -1.66 -1.96
CA ILE A 123 -3.60 -1.33 -2.67
C ILE A 123 -3.98 -0.75 -4.03
N ILE A 124 -3.56 0.49 -4.31
CA ILE A 124 -3.74 1.15 -5.60
C ILE A 124 -2.38 1.17 -6.29
N TYR A 125 -2.28 0.61 -7.48
CA TYR A 125 -1.04 0.50 -8.23
C TYR A 125 -0.86 1.71 -9.14
N LEU A 126 0.12 2.57 -8.84
CA LEU A 126 0.38 3.79 -9.63
C LEU A 126 1.28 3.52 -10.84
N THR A 127 2.01 2.42 -10.82
CA THR A 127 2.88 1.98 -11.92
C THR A 127 2.61 0.52 -12.24
N ASP A 128 3.00 0.10 -13.43
CA ASP A 128 2.98 -1.32 -13.81
C ASP A 128 3.94 -2.12 -12.91
N THR A 129 3.56 -3.34 -12.56
CA THR A 129 4.31 -4.15 -11.59
C THR A 129 5.54 -4.85 -12.20
N GLN A 130 5.68 -4.89 -13.52
CA GLN A 130 6.86 -5.41 -14.23
C GLN A 130 7.35 -6.76 -13.69
N GLY A 131 6.43 -7.69 -13.43
CA GLY A 131 6.71 -9.00 -12.84
C GLY A 131 6.80 -9.02 -11.32
N GLY A 132 6.52 -7.90 -10.64
CA GLY A 132 6.22 -7.86 -9.22
C GLY A 132 4.77 -8.22 -8.95
N SER A 133 4.44 -8.52 -7.70
CA SER A 133 3.08 -8.90 -7.30
C SER A 133 2.79 -8.59 -5.84
N THR A 134 1.52 -8.67 -5.47
CA THR A 134 1.09 -8.79 -4.07
C THR A 134 0.70 -10.24 -3.83
N MET A 135 1.23 -10.82 -2.77
CA MET A 135 0.89 -12.19 -2.35
C MET A 135 0.00 -12.11 -1.11
N VAL A 136 -1.16 -12.77 -1.13
CA VAL A 136 -2.07 -12.85 0.01
C VAL A 136 -2.36 -14.33 0.30
N GLU A 137 -2.09 -14.77 1.52
CA GLU A 137 -2.20 -16.20 1.93
C GLU A 137 -1.47 -17.13 0.95
N GLY A 138 -0.29 -16.73 0.47
CA GLY A 138 0.53 -17.50 -0.47
C GLY A 138 0.06 -17.47 -1.93
N LYS A 139 -1.09 -16.87 -2.23
CA LYS A 139 -1.57 -16.69 -3.60
C LYS A 139 -1.12 -15.37 -4.18
N GLU A 140 -0.60 -15.40 -5.39
CA GLU A 140 -0.05 -14.25 -6.09
C GLU A 140 -1.13 -13.50 -6.89
N TYR A 141 -1.14 -12.17 -6.75
CA TYR A 141 -2.02 -11.23 -7.46
C TYR A 141 -1.15 -10.28 -8.28
N MET A 142 -1.19 -10.49 -9.60
CA MET A 142 -0.49 -9.62 -10.55
C MET A 142 -1.42 -8.49 -10.95
N ALA A 143 -1.00 -7.26 -10.66
CA ALA A 143 -1.75 -6.06 -10.98
C ALA A 143 -1.07 -5.28 -12.10
N GLN A 144 -1.86 -4.50 -12.81
CA GLN A 144 -1.42 -3.53 -13.80
C GLN A 144 -1.48 -2.12 -13.21
N GLU A 145 -0.92 -1.17 -13.93
CA GLU A 145 -1.07 0.25 -13.60
C GLU A 145 -2.56 0.62 -13.49
N ASP A 146 -2.89 1.40 -12.46
CA ASP A 146 -4.22 1.85 -12.08
C ASP A 146 -5.17 0.77 -11.51
N ASP A 147 -4.73 -0.47 -11.37
CA ASP A 147 -5.52 -1.48 -10.66
C ASP A 147 -5.66 -1.15 -9.17
N VAL A 148 -6.76 -1.60 -8.59
CA VAL A 148 -7.06 -1.48 -7.15
C VAL A 148 -7.37 -2.86 -6.60
N LEU A 149 -6.53 -3.36 -5.69
CA LEU A 149 -6.73 -4.64 -5.01
C LEU A 149 -7.23 -4.39 -3.58
N ILE A 150 -8.31 -5.07 -3.18
CA ILE A 150 -8.82 -5.06 -1.80
C ILE A 150 -8.80 -6.47 -1.21
N PHE A 151 -8.45 -6.60 0.06
CA PHE A 151 -8.51 -7.84 0.85
C PHE A 151 -8.61 -7.52 2.35
N ASP A 152 -9.05 -8.49 3.15
CA ASP A 152 -9.06 -8.36 4.62
C ASP A 152 -7.65 -8.48 5.21
N GLY A 153 -7.51 -8.26 6.52
CA GLY A 153 -6.22 -8.25 7.24
C GLY A 153 -5.52 -9.62 7.27
N LYS A 154 -5.33 -10.24 6.12
CA LYS A 154 -4.66 -11.54 5.94
C LYS A 154 -3.14 -11.41 5.84
N PRO A 155 -2.39 -12.46 6.19
CA PRO A 155 -0.96 -12.53 5.93
C PRO A 155 -0.65 -12.28 4.47
N HIS A 156 0.22 -11.29 4.21
CA HIS A 156 0.57 -10.88 2.87
C HIS A 156 2.02 -10.41 2.78
N CYS A 157 2.52 -10.34 1.55
CA CYS A 157 3.85 -9.80 1.25
C CYS A 157 3.89 -9.26 -0.19
N ALA A 158 4.97 -8.56 -0.52
CA ALA A 158 5.21 -8.02 -1.85
C ALA A 158 6.38 -8.75 -2.51
N ARG A 159 6.21 -9.20 -3.76
CA ARG A 159 7.33 -9.54 -4.63
C ARG A 159 7.81 -8.28 -5.32
N PRO A 160 9.11 -7.97 -5.31
CA PRO A 160 9.65 -6.79 -6.00
C PRO A 160 9.45 -6.91 -7.52
N PRO A 161 9.43 -5.78 -8.24
CA PRO A 161 9.45 -5.79 -9.69
C PRO A 161 10.80 -6.32 -10.23
N ARG A 162 10.82 -6.75 -11.48
CA ARG A 162 12.07 -7.15 -12.16
C ARG A 162 12.75 -5.97 -12.85
N LYS A 163 11.98 -4.93 -13.15
CA LYS A 163 12.44 -3.69 -13.79
C LYS A 163 11.65 -2.54 -13.18
N ASP A 164 12.24 -1.36 -13.28
CA ASP A 164 11.63 -0.11 -12.84
C ASP A 164 11.18 -0.12 -11.37
N VAL A 165 10.54 0.92 -10.93
CA VAL A 165 10.07 1.06 -9.55
C VAL A 165 8.58 0.75 -9.51
N ARG A 166 8.17 -0.18 -8.64
CA ARG A 166 6.77 -0.41 -8.34
C ARG A 166 6.31 0.58 -7.29
N ILE A 167 5.40 1.48 -7.65
CA ILE A 167 4.83 2.47 -6.75
C ILE A 167 3.37 2.14 -6.49
N VAL A 168 3.01 2.04 -5.22
CA VAL A 168 1.65 1.74 -4.76
C VAL A 168 1.22 2.68 -3.65
N LEU A 169 -0.08 2.94 -3.57
CA LEU A 169 -0.72 3.53 -2.39
C LEU A 169 -1.31 2.40 -1.56
N VAL A 170 -1.10 2.43 -0.26
CA VAL A 170 -1.59 1.43 0.68
C VAL A 170 -2.49 2.11 1.70
N ILE A 171 -3.71 1.64 1.82
CA ILE A 171 -4.69 2.11 2.79
C ILE A 171 -5.14 0.94 3.66
N THR A 172 -5.11 1.10 4.97
CA THR A 172 -5.75 0.16 5.90
C THR A 172 -6.93 0.83 6.58
N PHE A 173 -8.06 0.12 6.64
CA PHE A 173 -9.32 0.68 7.11
C PHE A 173 -10.24 -0.42 7.67
N LEU A 174 -11.33 -0.03 8.32
CA LEU A 174 -12.40 -0.93 8.77
C LEU A 174 -13.62 -0.76 7.87
N LEU A 175 -14.25 -1.88 7.50
CA LEU A 175 -15.58 -1.95 6.89
C LEU A 175 -16.66 -2.05 7.96
#